data_8db0042d06ec9d06331cc0e3eb3b2dbe
#
_entry.id   8db0042d06ec9d06331cc0e3eb3b2dbe
#
_cell.length_a   1.000
_cell.length_b   1.000
_cell.length_c   1.000
_cell.angle_alpha   90.00
_cell.angle_beta   90.00
_cell.angle_gamma   90.00
#
_symmetry.space_group_name_H-M   'P 1'
#
loop_
_entity.id
_entity.type
_entity.pdbx_description
1 polymer ?
#
loop_
_entity_poly.entity_id
_entity_poly.type
_entity_poly.pdbx_seq_one_letter_code
_entity_poly.pdbx_strand_id
1 'polypeptide(L)'
;VMAGLAQGQADDLLTTLCLATDAPVLVAPAMNQAMWRDQATQDNLQTLLARGIQVHGPAEGEQACGDVGAGRMLEPATLLTALEGQFEQGLLGGKTVVITAGPTREAIDPVRYLSNHSSGKMGYALALAARDQGARVILISGPTHLERPKDVTFIAVESAQDMLEASLEVGPVADYFIAAAAVADYRPAFAAEQKLNKQNSDHGLTLELIQNPDILATMAKQH
;
A
#
# COMPACT_ATOMS: atom_id res chain seq x y z
N VAL A 1 1.07 -3.77 35.46
CA VAL A 1 1.41 -3.65 34.06
C VAL A 1 0.47 -2.67 33.37
N MET A 2 -0.88 -2.91 33.28
CA MET A 2 -1.82 -2.03 32.56
C MET A 2 -1.70 -0.54 32.98
N ALA A 3 -1.68 -0.25 34.30
CA ALA A 3 -1.51 1.13 34.80
C ALA A 3 -0.19 1.74 34.33
N GLY A 4 0.94 1.00 34.39
CA GLY A 4 2.24 1.48 33.93
C GLY A 4 2.23 1.81 32.44
N LEU A 5 1.68 0.94 31.59
CA LEU A 5 1.53 1.20 30.16
C LEU A 5 0.61 2.41 29.90
N ALA A 6 -0.51 2.52 30.60
CA ALA A 6 -1.44 3.64 30.47
C ALA A 6 -0.84 4.98 30.91
N GLN A 7 0.08 4.98 31.88
CA GLN A 7 0.76 6.18 32.34
C GLN A 7 2.09 6.48 31.61
N GLY A 8 2.53 5.57 30.70
CA GLY A 8 3.81 5.73 30.00
C GLY A 8 5.02 5.58 30.94
N GLN A 9 4.89 4.75 31.97
CA GLN A 9 6.00 4.45 32.88
C GLN A 9 7.03 3.57 32.18
N ALA A 10 8.30 3.77 32.50
CA ALA A 10 9.44 3.01 31.99
C ALA A 10 10.40 2.65 33.14
N ASP A 11 9.83 2.10 34.22
CA ASP A 11 10.53 1.79 35.45
C ASP A 11 10.95 0.31 35.55
N ASP A 12 10.53 -0.50 34.60
CA ASP A 12 10.98 -1.87 34.39
C ASP A 12 11.25 -2.16 32.91
N LEU A 13 11.86 -3.34 32.64
CA LEU A 13 12.19 -3.74 31.25
C LEU A 13 10.95 -3.87 30.37
N LEU A 14 9.85 -4.40 30.88
CA LEU A 14 8.63 -4.65 30.13
C LEU A 14 7.99 -3.32 29.68
N THR A 15 7.77 -2.41 30.63
CA THR A 15 7.15 -1.11 30.35
C THR A 15 8.04 -0.23 29.46
N THR A 16 9.36 -0.28 29.66
CA THR A 16 10.34 0.40 28.81
C THR A 16 10.29 -0.16 27.38
N LEU A 17 10.28 -1.48 27.22
CA LEU A 17 10.22 -2.11 25.91
C LEU A 17 8.94 -1.75 25.16
N CYS A 18 7.79 -1.83 25.84
CA CYS A 18 6.49 -1.46 25.25
C CYS A 18 6.41 0.02 24.85
N LEU A 19 7.13 0.90 25.55
CA LEU A 19 7.19 2.33 25.22
C LEU A 19 8.12 2.63 24.04
N ALA A 20 9.16 1.81 23.85
CA ALA A 20 10.22 2.03 22.85
C ALA A 20 9.98 1.26 21.54
N THR A 21 8.96 0.40 21.46
CA THR A 21 8.71 -0.41 20.25
C THR A 21 7.73 0.26 19.31
N ASP A 22 7.98 0.11 18.00
CA ASP A 22 7.03 0.44 16.93
C ASP A 22 6.12 -0.75 16.57
N ALA A 23 6.36 -1.93 17.17
CA ALA A 23 5.53 -3.12 16.93
C ALA A 23 4.16 -2.98 17.59
N PRO A 24 3.11 -3.59 17.00
CA PRO A 24 1.80 -3.68 17.65
C PRO A 24 1.89 -4.32 19.04
N VAL A 25 1.30 -3.68 20.05
CA VAL A 25 1.26 -4.19 21.40
C VAL A 25 -0.11 -4.78 21.68
N LEU A 26 -0.13 -6.05 22.14
CA LEU A 26 -1.31 -6.79 22.49
C LEU A 26 -1.24 -7.20 23.97
N VAL A 27 -2.29 -6.90 24.72
CA VAL A 27 -2.37 -7.16 26.17
C VAL A 27 -3.48 -8.17 26.44
N ALA A 28 -3.17 -9.24 27.17
CA ALA A 28 -4.13 -10.22 27.65
C ALA A 28 -4.26 -10.11 29.18
N PRO A 29 -5.22 -9.35 29.72
CA PRO A 29 -5.35 -9.15 31.17
C PRO A 29 -5.88 -10.39 31.87
N ALA A 30 -5.32 -10.65 33.06
CA ALA A 30 -5.83 -11.62 34.02
C ALA A 30 -5.70 -11.04 35.41
N MET A 31 -6.80 -10.98 36.17
CA MET A 31 -6.84 -10.45 37.54
C MET A 31 -8.11 -10.87 38.25
N ASN A 32 -8.19 -10.64 39.56
CA ASN A 32 -9.44 -10.81 40.29
C ASN A 32 -10.56 -9.95 39.72
N GLN A 33 -11.80 -10.46 39.72
CA GLN A 33 -12.97 -9.77 39.17
C GLN A 33 -13.24 -8.39 39.77
N ALA A 34 -12.95 -8.21 41.06
CA ALA A 34 -13.12 -6.91 41.73
C ALA A 34 -12.08 -5.89 41.18
N MET A 35 -10.83 -6.34 40.98
CA MET A 35 -9.79 -5.52 40.35
C MET A 35 -10.14 -5.15 38.90
N TRP A 36 -10.73 -6.09 38.16
CA TRP A 36 -11.16 -5.80 36.80
C TRP A 36 -12.26 -4.74 36.75
N ARG A 37 -13.25 -4.83 37.64
CA ARG A 37 -14.38 -3.87 37.69
C ARG A 37 -14.03 -2.53 38.32
N ASP A 38 -12.88 -2.42 38.96
CA ASP A 38 -12.45 -1.16 39.60
C ASP A 38 -12.30 -0.06 38.56
N GLN A 39 -12.79 1.16 38.90
CA GLN A 39 -12.80 2.31 37.97
C GLN A 39 -11.40 2.63 37.45
N ALA A 40 -10.38 2.56 38.30
CA ALA A 40 -9.01 2.84 37.89
C ALA A 40 -8.50 1.86 36.81
N THR A 41 -8.92 0.57 36.93
CA THR A 41 -8.59 -0.43 35.88
C THR A 41 -9.33 -0.14 34.58
N GLN A 42 -10.59 0.24 34.65
CA GLN A 42 -11.39 0.57 33.47
C GLN A 42 -10.88 1.86 32.79
N ASP A 43 -10.48 2.86 33.55
CA ASP A 43 -9.88 4.10 33.00
C ASP A 43 -8.55 3.79 32.28
N ASN A 44 -7.71 2.94 32.89
CA ASN A 44 -6.48 2.48 32.25
C ASN A 44 -6.77 1.70 30.96
N LEU A 45 -7.78 0.83 30.95
CA LEU A 45 -8.23 0.10 29.76
C LEU A 45 -8.61 1.08 28.63
N GLN A 46 -9.44 2.07 28.91
CA GLN A 46 -9.85 3.07 27.91
C GLN A 46 -8.64 3.85 27.37
N THR A 47 -7.70 4.19 28.23
CA THR A 47 -6.46 4.87 27.83
C THR A 47 -5.61 4.01 26.88
N LEU A 48 -5.47 2.72 27.15
CA LEU A 48 -4.73 1.77 26.31
C LEU A 48 -5.39 1.62 24.93
N LEU A 49 -6.71 1.42 24.93
CA LEU A 49 -7.49 1.30 23.68
C LEU A 49 -7.40 2.57 22.83
N ALA A 50 -7.50 3.75 23.45
CA ALA A 50 -7.37 5.04 22.76
C ALA A 50 -5.98 5.27 22.13
N ARG A 51 -4.94 4.59 22.65
CA ARG A 51 -3.58 4.60 22.11
C ARG A 51 -3.31 3.51 21.07
N GLY A 52 -4.33 2.74 20.68
CA GLY A 52 -4.19 1.66 19.71
C GLY A 52 -3.61 0.35 20.28
N ILE A 53 -3.43 0.25 21.59
CA ILE A 53 -3.03 -1.01 22.23
C ILE A 53 -4.25 -1.95 22.21
N GLN A 54 -4.04 -3.16 21.74
CA GLN A 54 -5.12 -4.14 21.65
C GLN A 54 -5.23 -4.88 22.97
N VAL A 55 -6.47 -5.03 23.47
CA VAL A 55 -6.73 -5.75 24.74
C VAL A 55 -7.69 -6.88 24.47
N HIS A 56 -7.22 -8.12 24.71
CA HIS A 56 -7.97 -9.35 24.49
C HIS A 56 -8.31 -10.02 25.83
N GLY A 57 -9.59 -10.06 26.20
CA GLY A 57 -10.06 -10.54 27.47
C GLY A 57 -10.29 -9.41 28.49
N PRO A 58 -10.43 -9.75 29.80
CA PRO A 58 -10.38 -11.10 30.33
C PRO A 58 -11.64 -11.93 30.01
N ALA A 59 -11.52 -13.25 30.12
CA ALA A 59 -12.68 -14.16 30.06
C ALA A 59 -13.49 -14.12 31.33
N GLU A 60 -14.77 -14.54 31.25
CA GLU A 60 -15.61 -14.82 32.36
C GLU A 60 -15.42 -16.27 32.85
N GLY A 61 -15.56 -16.51 34.14
CA GLY A 61 -15.50 -17.84 34.69
C GLY A 61 -15.08 -17.88 36.16
N GLU A 62 -14.93 -19.08 36.68
CA GLU A 62 -14.44 -19.33 38.04
C GLU A 62 -12.94 -19.00 38.12
N GLN A 63 -12.55 -18.24 39.12
CA GLN A 63 -11.19 -17.83 39.43
C GLN A 63 -10.56 -18.68 40.52
N ALA A 64 -9.23 -18.65 40.62
CA ALA A 64 -8.50 -19.42 41.62
C ALA A 64 -8.91 -19.13 43.08
N CYS A 65 -9.51 -17.99 43.35
CA CYS A 65 -10.06 -17.60 44.64
C CYS A 65 -11.49 -18.10 44.88
N GLY A 66 -12.13 -18.80 43.94
CA GLY A 66 -13.51 -19.25 44.00
C GLY A 66 -14.55 -18.24 43.55
N ASP A 67 -14.16 -17.02 43.24
CA ASP A 67 -15.04 -16.00 42.68
C ASP A 67 -15.42 -16.34 41.23
N VAL A 68 -16.62 -15.93 40.80
CA VAL A 68 -17.08 -16.10 39.41
C VAL A 68 -17.32 -14.73 38.76
N GLY A 69 -16.71 -14.50 37.65
CA GLY A 69 -16.87 -13.23 36.88
C GLY A 69 -15.74 -12.98 35.88
N ALA A 70 -15.73 -11.78 35.32
CA ALA A 70 -14.68 -11.35 34.38
C ALA A 70 -13.36 -11.16 35.14
N GLY A 71 -12.29 -11.76 34.63
CA GLY A 71 -10.96 -11.67 35.27
C GLY A 71 -10.05 -12.84 34.93
N ARG A 72 -10.57 -13.92 34.35
CA ARG A 72 -9.81 -15.08 33.94
C ARG A 72 -9.03 -14.78 32.64
N MET A 73 -7.79 -15.28 32.52
CA MET A 73 -7.05 -15.24 31.28
C MET A 73 -7.80 -15.99 30.17
N LEU A 74 -7.74 -15.46 28.95
CA LEU A 74 -8.22 -16.17 27.77
C LEU A 74 -7.44 -17.49 27.58
N GLU A 75 -8.10 -18.48 27.01
CA GLU A 75 -7.46 -19.73 26.67
C GLU A 75 -6.34 -19.50 25.59
N PRO A 76 -5.23 -20.27 25.67
CA PRO A 76 -4.10 -20.09 24.75
C PRO A 76 -4.49 -20.15 23.26
N ALA A 77 -5.44 -21.01 22.89
CA ALA A 77 -5.92 -21.11 21.51
C ALA A 77 -6.59 -19.81 21.05
N THR A 78 -7.38 -19.15 21.91
CA THR A 78 -8.02 -17.86 21.61
C THR A 78 -6.98 -16.75 21.46
N LEU A 79 -5.95 -16.73 22.31
CA LEU A 79 -4.85 -15.77 22.20
C LEU A 79 -4.03 -15.99 20.93
N LEU A 80 -3.80 -17.26 20.54
CA LEU A 80 -3.11 -17.59 19.30
C LEU A 80 -3.89 -17.05 18.09
N THR A 81 -5.20 -17.31 18.03
CA THR A 81 -6.05 -16.78 16.93
C THR A 81 -6.02 -15.24 16.89
N ALA A 82 -6.05 -14.57 18.07
CA ALA A 82 -5.95 -13.12 18.13
C ALA A 82 -4.59 -12.59 17.62
N LEU A 83 -3.50 -13.32 17.91
CA LEU A 83 -2.17 -13.00 17.39
C LEU A 83 -2.08 -13.24 15.88
N GLU A 84 -2.58 -14.39 15.39
CA GLU A 84 -2.59 -14.72 13.97
C GLU A 84 -3.32 -13.62 13.17
N GLY A 85 -4.44 -13.12 13.68
CA GLY A 85 -5.19 -12.02 13.09
C GLY A 85 -4.40 -10.71 12.94
N GLN A 86 -3.32 -10.50 13.74
CA GLN A 86 -2.43 -9.34 13.56
C GLN A 86 -1.53 -9.48 12.32
N PHE A 87 -1.32 -10.71 11.88
CA PHE A 87 -0.50 -11.07 10.73
C PHE A 87 -1.36 -11.52 9.54
N GLU A 88 -2.69 -11.46 9.68
CA GLU A 88 -3.57 -11.67 8.53
C GLU A 88 -3.20 -10.64 7.47
N GLN A 89 -2.59 -11.15 6.41
CA GLN A 89 -2.37 -10.37 5.21
C GLN A 89 -3.75 -9.97 4.68
N GLY A 90 -3.92 -8.71 4.27
CA GLY A 90 -5.16 -8.24 3.64
C GLY A 90 -5.56 -9.13 2.46
N LEU A 91 -6.70 -8.85 1.83
CA LEU A 91 -7.31 -9.66 0.75
C LEU A 91 -6.35 -10.02 -0.40
N LEU A 92 -5.26 -9.26 -0.57
CA LEU A 92 -4.24 -9.46 -1.60
C LEU A 92 -2.92 -10.02 -1.05
N GLY A 93 -2.92 -10.55 0.15
CA GLY A 93 -1.75 -11.18 0.76
C GLY A 93 -1.14 -12.28 -0.13
N GLY A 94 0.17 -12.20 -0.37
CA GLY A 94 0.90 -13.13 -1.25
C GLY A 94 0.64 -12.93 -2.75
N LYS A 95 -0.18 -11.95 -3.16
CA LYS A 95 -0.45 -11.62 -4.55
C LYS A 95 0.47 -10.54 -5.08
N THR A 96 0.85 -10.63 -6.35
CA THR A 96 1.57 -9.59 -7.07
C THR A 96 0.60 -8.82 -7.97
N VAL A 97 0.51 -7.51 -7.74
CA VAL A 97 -0.35 -6.59 -8.52
C VAL A 97 0.54 -5.64 -9.31
N VAL A 98 0.42 -5.69 -10.63
CA VAL A 98 1.10 -4.77 -11.56
C VAL A 98 0.10 -3.70 -11.96
N ILE A 99 0.51 -2.43 -11.88
CA ILE A 99 -0.37 -1.30 -12.17
C ILE A 99 0.37 -0.34 -13.10
N THR A 100 -0.25 0.05 -14.22
CA THR A 100 0.26 1.15 -15.03
C THR A 100 -0.40 2.46 -14.60
N ALA A 101 0.34 3.57 -14.60
CA ALA A 101 -0.14 4.87 -14.15
C ALA A 101 0.47 6.04 -14.94
N GLY A 102 -0.14 7.21 -14.80
CA GLY A 102 0.34 8.44 -15.42
C GLY A 102 0.10 8.50 -16.93
N PRO A 103 0.51 9.60 -17.56
CA PRO A 103 0.48 9.75 -19.02
C PRO A 103 1.74 9.14 -19.63
N THR A 104 1.68 8.75 -20.90
CA THR A 104 2.89 8.58 -21.72
C THR A 104 3.22 9.86 -22.46
N ARG A 105 4.48 9.99 -22.88
CA ARG A 105 4.99 11.10 -23.69
C ARG A 105 5.63 10.53 -24.94
N GLU A 106 5.09 10.93 -26.09
CA GLU A 106 5.56 10.49 -27.38
C GLU A 106 6.38 11.62 -28.01
N ALA A 107 7.68 11.44 -28.10
CA ALA A 107 8.59 12.50 -28.55
C ALA A 107 8.32 12.92 -29.99
N ILE A 108 8.24 14.23 -30.24
CA ILE A 108 8.26 14.84 -31.54
C ILE A 108 9.71 15.22 -31.89
N ASP A 109 10.41 15.80 -30.93
CA ASP A 109 11.83 16.17 -30.98
C ASP A 109 12.38 16.21 -29.52
N PRO A 110 13.65 16.54 -29.27
CA PRO A 110 14.21 16.54 -27.89
C PRO A 110 13.52 17.47 -26.88
N VAL A 111 12.65 18.38 -27.34
CA VAL A 111 12.02 19.40 -26.48
C VAL A 111 10.50 19.36 -26.49
N ARG A 112 9.88 18.64 -27.44
CA ARG A 112 8.41 18.59 -27.62
C ARG A 112 7.92 17.14 -27.69
N TYR A 113 6.75 16.91 -27.14
CA TYR A 113 6.10 15.60 -27.12
C TYR A 113 4.57 15.73 -27.23
N LEU A 114 3.92 14.66 -27.65
CA LEU A 114 2.49 14.44 -27.51
C LEU A 114 2.24 13.73 -26.18
N SER A 115 1.19 14.09 -25.47
CA SER A 115 0.84 13.46 -24.19
C SER A 115 -0.61 13.70 -23.83
N ASN A 116 -1.08 13.03 -22.78
CA ASN A 116 -2.39 13.19 -22.17
C ASN A 116 -2.33 14.07 -20.92
N HIS A 117 -3.48 14.66 -20.54
CA HIS A 117 -3.62 15.46 -19.31
C HIS A 117 -3.73 14.63 -18.01
N SER A 118 -3.36 13.35 -18.03
CA SER A 118 -3.46 12.50 -16.84
C SER A 118 -2.51 12.96 -15.74
N SER A 119 -3.01 13.03 -14.52
CA SER A 119 -2.20 13.31 -13.34
C SER A 119 -1.59 12.04 -12.68
N GLY A 120 -2.03 10.85 -13.09
CA GLY A 120 -1.61 9.57 -12.49
C GLY A 120 -2.27 9.23 -11.15
N LYS A 121 -3.07 10.11 -10.56
CA LYS A 121 -3.61 9.96 -9.19
C LYS A 121 -4.35 8.64 -8.98
N MET A 122 -5.13 8.17 -9.95
CA MET A 122 -5.89 6.92 -9.81
C MET A 122 -4.95 5.71 -9.68
N GLY A 123 -3.98 5.56 -10.58
CA GLY A 123 -3.02 4.44 -10.53
C GLY A 123 -2.20 4.43 -9.25
N TYR A 124 -1.77 5.61 -8.77
CA TYR A 124 -1.07 5.72 -7.48
C TYR A 124 -1.96 5.36 -6.29
N ALA A 125 -3.23 5.79 -6.28
CA ALA A 125 -4.17 5.42 -5.23
C ALA A 125 -4.46 3.91 -5.22
N LEU A 126 -4.60 3.28 -6.39
CA LEU A 126 -4.76 1.84 -6.53
C LEU A 126 -3.52 1.09 -6.03
N ALA A 127 -2.31 1.60 -6.31
CA ALA A 127 -1.06 1.02 -5.83
C ALA A 127 -0.97 1.03 -4.30
N LEU A 128 -1.33 2.17 -3.67
CA LEU A 128 -1.39 2.28 -2.22
C LEU A 128 -2.43 1.33 -1.63
N ALA A 129 -3.64 1.31 -2.18
CA ALA A 129 -4.71 0.44 -1.70
C ALA A 129 -4.35 -1.05 -1.82
N ALA A 130 -3.73 -1.46 -2.93
CA ALA A 130 -3.28 -2.84 -3.12
C ALA A 130 -2.17 -3.23 -2.13
N ARG A 131 -1.20 -2.33 -1.89
CA ARG A 131 -0.16 -2.50 -0.88
C ARG A 131 -0.76 -2.67 0.52
N ASP A 132 -1.69 -1.80 0.89
CA ASP A 132 -2.34 -1.81 2.21
C ASP A 132 -3.20 -3.08 2.41
N GLN A 133 -3.59 -3.74 1.31
CA GLN A 133 -4.21 -5.07 1.31
C GLN A 133 -3.19 -6.22 1.25
N GLY A 134 -1.90 -5.95 1.46
CA GLY A 134 -0.85 -6.95 1.57
C GLY A 134 -0.27 -7.44 0.23
N ALA A 135 -0.60 -6.80 -0.89
CA ALA A 135 -0.03 -7.16 -2.18
C ALA A 135 1.44 -6.74 -2.32
N ARG A 136 2.21 -7.53 -3.04
CA ARG A 136 3.44 -7.05 -3.67
C ARG A 136 3.06 -6.20 -4.88
N VAL A 137 3.29 -4.89 -4.81
CA VAL A 137 2.89 -3.95 -5.87
C VAL A 137 4.06 -3.56 -6.74
N ILE A 138 3.86 -3.61 -8.07
CA ILE A 138 4.76 -3.05 -9.09
C ILE A 138 4.00 -1.95 -9.82
N LEU A 139 4.46 -0.71 -9.68
CA LEU A 139 3.86 0.47 -10.31
C LEU A 139 4.73 0.93 -11.47
N ILE A 140 4.23 0.77 -12.70
CA ILE A 140 4.86 1.26 -13.92
C ILE A 140 4.25 2.63 -14.22
N SER A 141 5.02 3.70 -14.11
CA SER A 141 4.47 5.05 -14.23
C SER A 141 5.15 5.88 -15.31
N GLY A 142 4.34 6.44 -16.16
CA GLY A 142 4.73 7.58 -16.97
C GLY A 142 5.00 8.82 -16.09
N PRO A 143 5.48 9.94 -16.67
CA PRO A 143 5.89 11.12 -15.91
C PRO A 143 4.73 11.77 -15.14
N THR A 144 4.88 11.90 -13.82
CA THR A 144 3.93 12.60 -12.94
C THR A 144 4.69 13.48 -11.94
N HIS A 145 3.97 14.36 -11.25
CA HIS A 145 4.50 15.16 -10.12
C HIS A 145 4.19 14.53 -8.75
N LEU A 146 3.66 13.30 -8.74
CA LEU A 146 3.32 12.59 -7.52
C LEU A 146 4.58 12.02 -6.86
N GLU A 147 4.61 12.00 -5.55
CA GLU A 147 5.64 11.28 -4.80
C GLU A 147 5.53 9.78 -5.05
N ARG A 148 6.69 9.12 -5.13
CA ARG A 148 6.73 7.66 -5.28
C ARG A 148 6.18 7.01 -4.01
N PRO A 149 5.22 6.07 -4.14
CA PRO A 149 4.69 5.36 -2.99
C PRO A 149 5.81 4.56 -2.29
N LYS A 150 5.80 4.58 -0.96
CA LYS A 150 6.68 3.72 -0.16
C LYS A 150 6.22 2.27 -0.24
N ASP A 151 7.16 1.34 -0.12
CA ASP A 151 6.91 -0.11 -0.13
C ASP A 151 6.22 -0.62 -1.41
N VAL A 152 6.49 0.05 -2.54
CA VAL A 152 6.03 -0.28 -3.88
C VAL A 152 7.24 -0.33 -4.82
N THR A 153 7.38 -1.39 -5.60
CA THR A 153 8.38 -1.44 -6.67
C THR A 153 7.98 -0.45 -7.77
N PHE A 154 8.81 0.55 -8.03
CA PHE A 154 8.50 1.62 -8.97
C PHE A 154 9.36 1.53 -10.23
N ILE A 155 8.71 1.47 -11.40
CA ILE A 155 9.36 1.48 -12.72
C ILE A 155 8.94 2.77 -13.43
N ALA A 156 9.90 3.66 -13.68
CA ALA A 156 9.67 4.88 -14.43
C ALA A 156 9.80 4.60 -15.94
N VAL A 157 8.83 5.07 -16.71
CA VAL A 157 8.80 4.97 -18.17
C VAL A 157 8.43 6.32 -18.76
N GLU A 158 8.67 6.53 -20.04
CA GLU A 158 8.31 7.77 -20.73
C GLU A 158 7.28 7.55 -21.82
N SER A 159 7.54 6.64 -22.75
CA SER A 159 6.68 6.38 -23.91
C SER A 159 5.73 5.20 -23.70
N ALA A 160 4.76 5.04 -24.58
CA ALA A 160 3.90 3.87 -24.64
C ALA A 160 4.71 2.59 -24.91
N GLN A 161 5.77 2.68 -25.69
CA GLN A 161 6.64 1.56 -25.99
C GLN A 161 7.41 1.11 -24.74
N ASP A 162 8.00 2.05 -23.99
CA ASP A 162 8.69 1.74 -22.72
C ASP A 162 7.73 1.10 -21.71
N MET A 163 6.48 1.62 -21.64
CA MET A 163 5.46 1.07 -20.75
C MET A 163 5.05 -0.35 -21.14
N LEU A 164 4.96 -0.65 -22.43
CA LEU A 164 4.72 -2.00 -22.92
C LEU A 164 5.87 -2.92 -22.54
N GLU A 165 7.11 -2.53 -22.82
CA GLU A 165 8.31 -3.33 -22.52
C GLU A 165 8.41 -3.65 -21.02
N ALA A 166 8.24 -2.64 -20.16
CA ALA A 166 8.22 -2.82 -18.73
C ALA A 166 7.06 -3.74 -18.28
N SER A 167 5.88 -3.62 -18.91
CA SER A 167 4.73 -4.49 -18.60
C SER A 167 5.00 -5.95 -18.99
N LEU A 168 5.63 -6.18 -20.14
CA LEU A 168 6.01 -7.52 -20.60
C LEU A 168 7.06 -8.18 -19.70
N GLU A 169 8.02 -7.40 -19.19
CA GLU A 169 9.06 -7.89 -18.28
C GLU A 169 8.48 -8.40 -16.96
N VAL A 170 7.51 -7.67 -16.38
CA VAL A 170 6.93 -8.01 -15.08
C VAL A 170 5.64 -8.83 -15.18
N GLY A 171 5.04 -8.93 -16.36
CA GLY A 171 3.80 -9.68 -16.61
C GLY A 171 3.83 -11.11 -16.08
N PRO A 172 4.88 -11.90 -16.32
CA PRO A 172 4.94 -13.30 -15.90
C PRO A 172 4.82 -13.53 -14.39
N VAL A 173 5.07 -12.53 -13.55
CA VAL A 173 4.95 -12.64 -12.09
C VAL A 173 3.69 -11.98 -11.55
N ALA A 174 2.83 -11.41 -12.40
CA ALA A 174 1.62 -10.72 -12.00
C ALA A 174 0.46 -11.69 -11.77
N ASP A 175 -0.15 -11.64 -10.59
CA ASP A 175 -1.47 -12.26 -10.36
C ASP A 175 -2.60 -11.36 -10.91
N TYR A 176 -2.38 -10.04 -10.89
CA TYR A 176 -3.32 -9.03 -11.39
C TYR A 176 -2.58 -7.94 -12.15
N PHE A 177 -3.12 -7.56 -13.31
CA PHE A 177 -2.64 -6.43 -14.10
C PHE A 177 -3.75 -5.36 -14.20
N ILE A 178 -3.47 -4.14 -13.74
CA ILE A 178 -4.43 -3.03 -13.74
C ILE A 178 -3.92 -1.92 -14.67
N ALA A 179 -4.59 -1.73 -15.78
CA ALA A 179 -4.28 -0.67 -16.74
C ALA A 179 -4.98 0.64 -16.33
N ALA A 180 -4.26 1.51 -15.61
CA ALA A 180 -4.76 2.82 -15.19
C ALA A 180 -3.97 4.00 -15.78
N ALA A 181 -2.97 3.74 -16.63
CA ALA A 181 -2.25 4.76 -17.37
C ALA A 181 -3.10 5.39 -18.48
N ALA A 182 -2.85 6.66 -18.75
CA ALA A 182 -3.36 7.34 -19.95
C ALA A 182 -2.29 7.22 -21.07
N VAL A 183 -2.30 6.09 -21.74
CA VAL A 183 -1.41 5.82 -22.87
C VAL A 183 -1.87 6.63 -24.07
N ALA A 184 -0.94 7.27 -24.79
CA ALA A 184 -1.27 7.95 -26.03
C ALA A 184 -1.61 6.91 -27.11
N ASP A 185 -2.71 7.08 -27.83
CA ASP A 185 -3.12 6.17 -28.91
C ASP A 185 -2.18 6.23 -30.11
N TYR A 186 -1.54 7.39 -30.31
CA TYR A 186 -0.68 7.66 -31.46
C TYR A 186 0.65 8.27 -31.02
N ARG A 187 1.68 7.98 -31.79
CA ARG A 187 3.01 8.60 -31.68
C ARG A 187 3.47 9.13 -33.05
N PRO A 188 4.40 10.11 -33.11
CA PRO A 188 5.05 10.47 -34.35
C PRO A 188 5.71 9.27 -35.04
N ALA A 189 5.52 9.11 -36.32
CA ALA A 189 6.17 8.06 -37.13
C ALA A 189 7.70 8.13 -37.01
N PHE A 190 8.22 9.37 -36.91
CA PHE A 190 9.63 9.68 -36.70
C PHE A 190 9.78 10.80 -35.67
N ALA A 191 10.58 10.56 -34.65
CA ALA A 191 11.03 11.61 -33.72
C ALA A 191 12.30 12.26 -34.31
N ALA A 192 12.32 13.59 -34.38
CA ALA A 192 13.49 14.32 -34.88
C ALA A 192 14.62 14.29 -33.85
N GLU A 193 15.85 13.98 -34.27
CA GLU A 193 17.04 13.99 -33.41
C GLU A 193 17.43 15.38 -32.90
N GLN A 194 17.02 16.42 -33.62
CA GLN A 194 17.28 17.83 -33.30
C GLN A 194 15.97 18.61 -33.21
N LYS A 195 15.99 19.67 -32.37
CA LYS A 195 14.85 20.58 -32.26
C LYS A 195 14.42 21.10 -33.62
N LEU A 196 13.17 20.89 -34.02
CA LEU A 196 12.59 21.41 -35.24
C LEU A 196 12.46 22.94 -35.16
N ASN A 197 13.10 23.66 -36.06
CA ASN A 197 13.12 25.13 -36.12
C ASN A 197 12.06 25.67 -37.09
N LYS A 198 11.48 26.84 -36.78
CA LYS A 198 10.47 27.52 -37.61
C LYS A 198 10.99 27.95 -38.97
N GLN A 199 12.30 28.10 -39.11
CA GLN A 199 12.91 28.68 -40.33
C GLN A 199 12.84 27.80 -41.59
N ASN A 200 12.45 26.52 -41.43
CA ASN A 200 12.44 25.55 -42.54
C ASN A 200 11.04 25.26 -43.12
N SER A 201 9.99 25.97 -42.66
CA SER A 201 8.63 25.72 -43.14
C SER A 201 7.82 27.03 -43.27
N ASP A 202 7.63 27.50 -44.46
CA ASP A 202 6.73 28.64 -44.76
C ASP A 202 5.24 28.32 -44.52
N HIS A 203 4.87 27.05 -44.32
CA HIS A 203 3.49 26.56 -44.31
C HIS A 203 3.07 25.71 -43.10
N GLY A 204 3.80 25.77 -41.99
CA GLY A 204 3.46 25.01 -40.79
C GLY A 204 4.20 23.67 -40.65
N LEU A 205 3.93 22.92 -39.58
CA LEU A 205 4.48 21.60 -39.30
C LEU A 205 3.39 20.54 -39.44
N THR A 206 3.60 19.57 -40.31
CA THR A 206 2.76 18.37 -40.42
C THR A 206 3.48 17.22 -39.75
N LEU A 207 2.78 16.54 -38.85
CA LEU A 207 3.27 15.33 -38.19
C LEU A 207 2.51 14.12 -38.74
N GLU A 208 3.23 13.15 -39.24
CA GLU A 208 2.68 11.82 -39.52
C GLU A 208 2.63 11.04 -38.20
N LEU A 209 1.45 10.51 -37.90
CA LEU A 209 1.21 9.76 -36.68
C LEU A 209 0.93 8.29 -36.99
N ILE A 210 1.52 7.40 -36.21
CA ILE A 210 1.26 5.95 -36.23
C ILE A 210 0.68 5.50 -34.88
N GLN A 211 -0.07 4.42 -34.90
CA GLN A 211 -0.68 3.87 -33.69
C GLN A 211 0.38 3.33 -32.71
N ASN A 212 0.14 3.57 -31.44
CA ASN A 212 0.85 2.91 -30.34
C ASN A 212 0.31 1.50 -30.14
N PRO A 213 1.10 0.60 -29.54
CA PRO A 213 0.63 -0.73 -29.19
C PRO A 213 -0.43 -0.66 -28.09
N ASP A 214 -1.44 -1.52 -28.20
CA ASP A 214 -2.42 -1.74 -27.14
C ASP A 214 -1.81 -2.63 -26.05
N ILE A 215 -1.40 -1.98 -24.95
CA ILE A 215 -0.74 -2.65 -23.83
C ILE A 215 -1.69 -3.66 -23.17
N LEU A 216 -2.94 -3.26 -22.91
CA LEU A 216 -3.90 -4.13 -22.24
C LEU A 216 -4.21 -5.36 -23.08
N ALA A 217 -4.49 -5.19 -24.36
CA ALA A 217 -4.75 -6.29 -25.28
C ALA A 217 -3.51 -7.20 -25.43
N THR A 218 -2.31 -6.65 -25.35
CA THR A 218 -1.06 -7.42 -25.42
C THR A 218 -0.88 -8.25 -24.15
N MET A 219 -1.08 -7.67 -22.97
CA MET A 219 -0.99 -8.38 -21.69
C MET A 219 -2.06 -9.46 -21.56
N ALA A 220 -3.30 -9.19 -21.98
CA ALA A 220 -4.39 -10.16 -21.92
C ALA A 220 -4.18 -11.43 -22.80
N LYS A 221 -3.26 -11.39 -23.76
CA LYS A 221 -2.91 -12.56 -24.59
C LYS A 221 -1.85 -13.44 -23.95
N GLN A 222 -1.17 -12.97 -22.89
CA GLN A 222 -0.13 -13.72 -22.19
C GLN A 222 -0.66 -14.51 -20.98
N HIS A 223 -1.87 -14.22 -20.56
CA HIS A 223 -2.62 -14.87 -19.47
C HIS A 223 -3.90 -15.51 -20.01
#